data_cf64692ffa14b2c3acdd2f26cabb5d75
#
_entry.id   cf64692ffa14b2c3acdd2f26cabb5d75
#
_cell.length_a   1.000
_cell.length_b   1.000
_cell.length_c   1.000
_cell.angle_alpha   90.00
_cell.angle_beta   90.00
_cell.angle_gamma   90.00
#
_symmetry.space_group_name_H-M   'P 1'
#
loop_
_entity.id
_entity.type
_entity.pdbx_description
1 polymer ?
#
loop_
_entity_poly.entity_id
_entity_poly.type
_entity_poly.pdbx_seq_one_letter_code
_entity_poly.pdbx_strand_id
1 'polypeptide(L)'
;DFWSAELGSSNALNADLKELYRKYADAPVGFEVYQVAVDTSKPLWITAVQEQQLPWISVSDLRGRSSVALGLYNVQRLPANFLIDKEGTIVAKNIYGKSLEAKLDELTK
;
A
#
# COMPACT_ATOMS: atom_id res chain seq x y z
N ASP A 1 -0.80 1.02 2.96
CA ASP A 1 -1.44 1.32 1.67
C ASP A 1 -2.84 0.72 1.62
N PHE A 2 -3.82 1.54 1.33
CA PHE A 2 -5.23 1.13 1.22
C PHE A 2 -5.58 0.99 -0.25
N TRP A 3 -6.14 -0.14 -0.63
CA TRP A 3 -6.45 -0.45 -2.03
C TRP A 3 -7.68 -1.32 -2.16
N SER A 4 -8.16 -1.52 -3.37
CA SER A 4 -9.24 -2.45 -3.67
C SER A 4 -8.96 -3.17 -4.99
N ALA A 5 -9.19 -4.48 -4.99
CA ALA A 5 -9.06 -5.31 -6.20
C ALA A 5 -10.06 -4.88 -7.29
N GLU A 6 -11.14 -4.21 -6.91
CA GLU A 6 -12.17 -3.75 -7.84
C GLU A 6 -11.84 -2.40 -8.50
N LEU A 7 -10.80 -1.71 -8.03
CA LEU A 7 -10.40 -0.41 -8.57
C LEU A 7 -9.20 -0.56 -9.50
N GLY A 8 -9.38 -0.28 -10.78
CA GLY A 8 -8.30 -0.36 -11.76
C GLY A 8 -7.13 0.55 -11.42
N SER A 9 -7.41 1.74 -10.85
CA SER A 9 -6.35 2.67 -10.42
C SER A 9 -5.49 2.08 -9.31
N SER A 10 -6.08 1.35 -8.37
CA SER A 10 -5.33 0.66 -7.32
C SER A 10 -4.40 -0.41 -7.91
N ASN A 11 -4.89 -1.15 -8.91
CA ASN A 11 -4.10 -2.21 -9.53
C ASN A 11 -2.87 -1.65 -10.26
N ALA A 12 -3.03 -0.51 -10.96
CA ALA A 12 -1.91 0.16 -11.62
C ALA A 12 -0.87 0.66 -10.61
N LEU A 13 -1.32 1.22 -9.50
CA LEU A 13 -0.42 1.68 -8.44
C LEU A 13 0.31 0.53 -7.76
N ASN A 14 -0.32 -0.64 -7.63
CA ASN A 14 0.36 -1.82 -7.11
C ASN A 14 1.54 -2.24 -7.99
N ALA A 15 1.40 -2.16 -9.30
CA ALA A 15 2.49 -2.49 -10.22
C ALA A 15 3.68 -1.55 -10.02
N ASP A 16 3.42 -0.24 -9.91
CA ASP A 16 4.47 0.76 -9.66
C ASP A 16 5.11 0.53 -8.29
N LEU A 17 4.31 0.23 -7.28
CA LEU A 17 4.80 0.01 -5.93
C LEU A 17 5.69 -1.23 -5.85
N LYS A 18 5.39 -2.28 -6.61
CA LYS A 18 6.24 -3.48 -6.69
C LYS A 18 7.64 -3.15 -7.19
N GLU A 19 7.76 -2.27 -8.19
CA GLU A 19 9.07 -1.86 -8.70
C GLU A 19 9.87 -1.12 -7.62
N LEU A 20 9.23 -0.23 -6.88
CA LEU A 20 9.88 0.48 -5.78
C LEU A 20 10.24 -0.47 -4.63
N TYR A 21 9.38 -1.41 -4.33
CA TYR A 21 9.65 -2.42 -3.30
C TYR A 21 10.90 -3.22 -3.64
N ARG A 22 11.01 -3.66 -4.89
CA ARG A 22 12.18 -4.41 -5.36
C ARG A 22 13.45 -3.57 -5.27
N LYS A 23 13.35 -2.28 -5.59
CA LYS A 23 14.49 -1.35 -5.59
C LYS A 23 15.02 -1.07 -4.18
N TYR A 24 14.13 -0.94 -3.19
CA TYR A 24 14.51 -0.45 -1.86
C TYR A 24 14.48 -1.49 -0.76
N ALA A 25 14.02 -2.71 -1.03
CA ALA A 25 13.93 -3.76 0.00
C ALA A 25 15.26 -4.06 0.65
N ASP A 26 16.35 -3.99 -0.12
CA ASP A 26 17.71 -4.29 0.35
C ASP A 26 18.52 -3.03 0.69
N ALA A 27 17.89 -1.86 0.71
CA ALA A 27 18.57 -0.62 1.12
C ALA A 27 18.97 -0.72 2.61
N PRO A 28 20.00 0.05 3.04
CA PRO A 28 20.49 -0.06 4.43
C PRO A 28 19.42 0.11 5.50
N VAL A 29 18.46 1.00 5.30
CA VAL A 29 17.33 1.18 6.22
C VAL A 29 16.21 0.18 5.93
N GLY A 30 16.11 -0.27 4.66
CA GLY A 30 15.05 -1.17 4.22
C GLY A 30 13.77 -0.43 3.90
N PHE A 31 12.84 -1.17 3.26
CA PHE A 31 11.53 -0.67 2.90
C PHE A 31 10.54 -1.82 2.94
N GLU A 32 9.43 -1.60 3.63
CA GLU A 32 8.38 -2.61 3.70
C GLU A 32 7.03 -2.02 3.33
N VAL A 33 6.15 -2.85 2.80
CA VAL A 33 4.79 -2.46 2.43
C VAL A 33 3.81 -3.30 3.23
N TYR A 34 2.79 -2.65 3.74
CA TYR A 34 1.67 -3.29 4.41
C TYR A 34 0.40 -2.79 3.74
N GLN A 35 -0.36 -3.69 3.13
CA GLN A 35 -1.57 -3.31 2.41
C GLN A 35 -2.83 -3.76 3.11
N VAL A 36 -3.83 -2.88 3.09
CA VAL A 36 -5.17 -3.15 3.59
C VAL A 36 -6.12 -3.12 2.39
N ALA A 37 -6.71 -4.26 2.05
CA ALA A 37 -7.67 -4.36 0.96
C ALA A 37 -9.06 -3.95 1.46
N VAL A 38 -9.65 -2.98 0.78
CA VAL A 38 -10.97 -2.44 1.11
C VAL A 38 -11.98 -3.13 0.19
N ASP A 39 -12.13 -4.42 0.37
CA ASP A 39 -13.01 -5.26 -0.44
C ASP A 39 -14.03 -5.96 0.45
N THR A 40 -15.14 -6.38 -0.14
CA THR A 40 -16.13 -7.24 0.54
C THR A 40 -16.04 -8.68 0.05
N SER A 41 -15.39 -8.91 -1.10
CA SER A 41 -15.27 -10.23 -1.70
C SER A 41 -13.89 -10.82 -1.45
N LYS A 42 -13.82 -11.83 -0.61
CA LYS A 42 -12.58 -12.55 -0.35
C LYS A 42 -12.00 -13.19 -1.63
N PRO A 43 -12.79 -13.86 -2.48
CA PRO A 43 -12.26 -14.43 -3.71
C PRO A 43 -11.63 -13.39 -4.64
N LEU A 44 -12.25 -12.22 -4.82
CA LEU A 44 -11.70 -11.17 -5.68
C LEU A 44 -10.38 -10.64 -5.11
N TRP A 45 -10.33 -10.41 -3.80
CA TRP A 45 -9.11 -9.94 -3.13
C TRP A 45 -7.97 -10.95 -3.28
N ILE A 46 -8.21 -12.20 -2.91
CA ILE A 46 -7.18 -13.25 -2.94
C ILE A 46 -6.69 -13.47 -4.37
N THR A 47 -7.60 -13.51 -5.35
CA THR A 47 -7.24 -13.67 -6.76
C THR A 47 -6.34 -12.52 -7.23
N ALA A 48 -6.67 -11.28 -6.87
CA ALA A 48 -5.85 -10.12 -7.24
C ALA A 48 -4.45 -10.20 -6.63
N VAL A 49 -4.33 -10.57 -5.36
CA VAL A 49 -3.03 -10.73 -4.69
C VAL A 49 -2.19 -11.78 -5.42
N GLN A 50 -2.80 -12.89 -5.80
CA GLN A 50 -2.10 -13.98 -6.49
C GLN A 50 -1.70 -13.59 -7.92
N GLU A 51 -2.63 -13.03 -8.68
CA GLU A 51 -2.38 -12.66 -10.08
C GLU A 51 -1.36 -11.54 -10.20
N GLN A 52 -1.40 -10.56 -9.30
CA GLN A 52 -0.44 -9.46 -9.29
C GLN A 52 0.87 -9.85 -8.63
N GLN A 53 0.94 -11.02 -7.99
CA GLN A 53 2.14 -11.49 -7.28
C GLN A 53 2.64 -10.45 -6.30
N LEU A 54 1.75 -9.95 -5.43
CA LEU A 54 2.10 -8.93 -4.45
C LEU A 54 3.00 -9.55 -3.37
N PRO A 55 4.22 -9.04 -3.18
CA PRO A 55 5.23 -9.71 -2.34
C PRO A 55 5.15 -9.35 -0.85
N TRP A 56 4.24 -8.47 -0.48
CA TRP A 56 4.14 -7.93 0.88
C TRP A 56 2.91 -8.45 1.62
N ILE A 57 2.76 -8.04 2.88
CA ILE A 57 1.62 -8.41 3.71
C ILE A 57 0.37 -7.72 3.19
N SER A 58 -0.66 -8.50 2.92
CA SER A 58 -1.97 -8.01 2.49
C SER A 58 -3.03 -8.54 3.44
N VAL A 59 -3.82 -7.65 4.00
CA VAL A 59 -4.89 -7.99 4.96
C VAL A 59 -6.21 -7.34 4.53
N SER A 60 -7.31 -7.87 5.03
CA SER A 60 -8.64 -7.31 4.84
C SER A 60 -9.58 -7.82 5.91
N ASP A 61 -10.46 -6.96 6.40
CA ASP A 61 -11.56 -7.38 7.26
C ASP A 61 -12.84 -7.67 6.45
N LEU A 62 -12.77 -7.51 5.12
CA LEU A 62 -13.85 -7.77 4.18
C LEU A 62 -15.11 -6.94 4.44
N ARG A 63 -14.94 -5.77 5.05
CA ARG A 63 -16.06 -4.87 5.38
C ARG A 63 -16.21 -3.72 4.39
N GLY A 64 -15.38 -3.67 3.34
CA GLY A 64 -15.44 -2.59 2.38
C GLY A 64 -15.26 -1.24 3.06
N ARG A 65 -16.14 -0.30 2.78
CA ARG A 65 -16.06 1.05 3.36
C ARG A 65 -16.28 1.10 4.88
N SER A 66 -16.78 0.01 5.46
CA SER A 66 -16.95 -0.12 6.92
C SER A 66 -15.70 -0.69 7.60
N SER A 67 -14.61 -0.84 6.86
CA SER A 67 -13.35 -1.34 7.41
C SER A 67 -12.90 -0.51 8.61
N VAL A 68 -12.51 -1.20 9.69
CA VAL A 68 -12.03 -0.55 10.91
C VAL A 68 -10.80 0.30 10.63
N ALA A 69 -9.88 -0.19 9.78
CA ALA A 69 -8.65 0.52 9.45
C ALA A 69 -8.93 1.85 8.74
N LEU A 70 -9.96 1.91 7.88
CA LEU A 70 -10.33 3.16 7.22
C LEU A 70 -10.74 4.23 8.25
N GLY A 71 -11.51 3.84 9.25
CA GLY A 71 -11.93 4.75 10.31
C GLY A 71 -10.74 5.22 11.15
N LEU A 72 -9.85 4.31 11.52
CA LEU A 72 -8.69 4.64 12.36
C LEU A 72 -7.75 5.63 11.66
N TYR A 73 -7.57 5.52 10.34
CA TYR A 73 -6.70 6.40 9.56
C TYR A 73 -7.47 7.56 8.91
N ASN A 74 -8.78 7.65 9.15
CA ASN A 74 -9.64 8.68 8.56
C ASN A 74 -9.53 8.72 7.02
N VAL A 75 -9.54 7.55 6.39
CA VAL A 75 -9.45 7.43 4.93
C VAL A 75 -10.85 7.56 4.34
N GLN A 76 -11.05 8.54 3.48
CA GLN A 76 -12.35 8.81 2.87
C GLN A 76 -12.39 8.45 1.39
N ARG A 77 -11.25 8.29 0.75
CA ARG A 77 -11.12 7.95 -0.68
C ARG A 77 -10.02 6.93 -0.90
N LEU A 78 -10.19 6.12 -1.93
CA LEU A 78 -9.15 5.26 -2.44
C LEU A 78 -8.69 5.78 -3.81
N PRO A 79 -7.43 5.58 -4.17
CA PRO A 79 -6.37 5.01 -3.36
C PRO A 79 -5.90 5.96 -2.25
N ALA A 80 -5.30 5.41 -1.21
CA ALA A 80 -4.72 6.19 -0.11
C ALA A 80 -3.53 5.44 0.48
N ASN A 81 -2.50 6.17 0.88
CA ASN A 81 -1.39 5.56 1.58
C ASN A 81 -0.78 6.52 2.61
N PHE A 82 0.01 5.93 3.49
CA PHE A 82 0.76 6.66 4.51
C PHE A 82 2.17 6.09 4.51
N LEU A 83 3.16 6.96 4.46
CA LEU A 83 4.56 6.57 4.59
C LEU A 83 4.99 6.82 6.03
N ILE A 84 5.51 5.77 6.67
CA ILE A 84 5.85 5.79 8.10
C ILE A 84 7.34 5.51 8.21
N ASP A 85 8.04 6.34 8.99
CA ASP A 85 9.47 6.16 9.19
C ASP A 85 9.76 5.08 10.25
N LYS A 86 11.04 4.82 10.49
CA LYS A 86 11.47 3.78 11.44
C LYS A 86 11.09 4.08 12.88
N GLU A 87 10.78 5.33 13.20
CA GLU A 87 10.35 5.75 14.54
C GLU A 87 8.82 5.64 14.69
N GLY A 88 8.09 5.24 13.65
CA GLY A 88 6.64 5.14 13.67
C GLY A 88 5.91 6.44 13.35
N THR A 89 6.61 7.45 12.85
CA THR A 89 6.02 8.74 12.50
C THR A 89 5.56 8.76 11.06
N ILE A 90 4.33 9.24 10.81
CA ILE A 90 3.82 9.44 9.45
C ILE A 90 4.56 10.66 8.86
N VAL A 91 5.34 10.41 7.81
CA VAL A 91 6.16 11.45 7.17
C VAL A 91 5.59 11.92 5.84
N ALA A 92 4.66 11.16 5.26
CA ALA A 92 3.98 11.55 4.03
C ALA A 92 2.63 10.83 3.93
N LYS A 93 1.72 11.41 3.15
CA LYS A 93 0.37 10.90 2.97
C LYS A 93 0.01 11.02 1.49
N ASN A 94 -0.60 9.96 0.94
CA ASN A 94 -1.04 9.93 -0.46
C ASN A 94 0.10 10.28 -1.42
N ILE A 95 1.22 9.59 -1.25
CA ILE A 95 2.44 9.81 -2.04
C ILE A 95 2.67 8.63 -2.98
N TYR A 96 2.90 8.91 -4.28
CA TYR A 96 2.97 7.89 -5.32
C TYR A 96 4.06 8.23 -6.33
N GLY A 97 4.43 7.25 -7.16
CA GLY A 97 5.30 7.45 -8.31
C GLY A 97 6.65 8.06 -7.96
N LYS A 98 7.05 9.06 -8.74
CA LYS A 98 8.36 9.71 -8.58
C LYS A 98 8.51 10.44 -7.25
N SER A 99 7.42 10.99 -6.72
CA SER A 99 7.44 11.64 -5.41
C SER A 99 7.73 10.65 -4.31
N LEU A 100 7.14 9.46 -4.39
CA LEU A 100 7.42 8.38 -3.43
C LEU A 100 8.86 7.90 -3.58
N GLU A 101 9.33 7.71 -4.79
CA GLU A 101 10.71 7.28 -5.06
C GLU A 101 11.71 8.26 -4.46
N ALA A 102 11.51 9.57 -4.68
CA ALA A 102 12.39 10.60 -4.13
C ALA A 102 12.41 10.56 -2.60
N LYS A 103 11.25 10.37 -1.98
CA LYS A 103 11.15 10.29 -0.52
C LYS A 103 11.84 9.04 0.01
N LEU A 104 11.71 7.91 -0.68
CA LEU A 104 12.40 6.67 -0.30
C LEU A 104 13.91 6.81 -0.43
N ASP A 105 14.41 7.47 -1.48
CA ASP A 105 15.83 7.76 -1.62
C ASP A 105 16.35 8.54 -0.41
N GLU A 106 15.59 9.53 0.05
CA GLU A 106 15.95 10.34 1.21
C GLU A 106 15.98 9.51 2.50
N LEU A 107 14.95 8.69 2.72
CA LEU A 107 14.76 7.97 3.98
C LEU A 107 15.62 6.70 4.10
N THR A 108 16.06 6.14 2.99
CA THR A 108 16.80 4.87 2.98
C THR A 108 18.32 5.04 2.84
N LYS A 109 18.78 6.25 2.86
CA LYS A 109 20.23 6.53 2.79
C LYS A 109 20.97 6.14 4.07
#